data_9a9794730cb10641b4da1e71450d0279
#
_entry.id   9a9794730cb10641b4da1e71450d0279
#
_cell.length_a   1.000
_cell.length_b   1.000
_cell.length_c   1.000
_cell.angle_alpha   90.00
_cell.angle_beta   90.00
_cell.angle_gamma   90.00
#
_symmetry.space_group_name_H-M   'P 1'
#
loop_
_entity.id
_entity.type
_entity.pdbx_description
1 polymer ?
#
loop_
_entity_poly.entity_id
_entity_poly.type
_entity_poly.pdbx_seq_one_letter_code
_entity_poly.pdbx_strand_id
1 'polypeptide(L)'
;MTTSLNAVREPRRREELKHFLRTRRERLRPEDVGLPPGARRRTPGLRREEVAMLAGIGASWYTWLEQGRDINVSEQVVDAISRTLLLDAVERDHLYRLVGMNPPQRTADDLADTAQLTSLVEGWMPSPAYVIDRCWDVVELNRAAGLVFGFGERDTNCLVSFFTNPVFRARHRYWAEVAPGLVSEFRRDAARYPEETRFASISRRLTEESEEFAELWSRYELTARNQGTKAIDHPRAGFMVFDHSVLEIPDRPGIRLMLHTARPGTETREKVVELLGRDERKGRISLVEVG
;
A
#
# COMPACT_ATOMS: atom_id res chain seq x y z
N MET A 1 19.77 23.26 -0.25
CA MET A 1 20.77 22.20 -0.59
C MET A 1 20.13 20.91 -1.18
N THR A 2 18.86 20.94 -1.59
CA THR A 2 18.10 19.76 -2.09
C THR A 2 18.25 19.52 -3.60
N THR A 3 18.75 20.49 -4.36
CA THR A 3 18.87 20.43 -5.82
C THR A 3 19.99 19.50 -6.31
N SER A 4 20.99 19.19 -5.49
CA SER A 4 22.16 18.41 -5.92
C SER A 4 21.93 16.89 -5.96
N LEU A 5 21.04 16.35 -5.12
CA LEU A 5 20.78 14.90 -5.05
C LEU A 5 19.92 14.38 -6.22
N ASN A 6 18.98 15.19 -6.72
CA ASN A 6 18.18 14.83 -7.89
C ASN A 6 18.98 14.91 -9.20
N ALA A 7 19.89 15.87 -9.32
CA ALA A 7 20.74 16.01 -10.51
C ALA A 7 21.71 14.83 -10.72
N VAL A 8 22.11 14.14 -9.65
CA VAL A 8 22.98 12.94 -9.72
C VAL A 8 22.18 11.65 -9.94
N ARG A 9 20.93 11.59 -9.47
CA ARG A 9 20.05 10.41 -9.62
C ARG A 9 19.51 10.22 -11.04
N GLU A 10 19.19 11.31 -11.73
CA GLU A 10 18.60 11.29 -13.06
C GLU A 10 19.49 10.63 -14.14
N PRO A 11 20.77 11.00 -14.30
CA PRO A 11 21.66 10.39 -15.29
C PRO A 11 21.86 8.88 -15.04
N ARG A 12 21.95 8.47 -13.78
CA ARG A 12 22.11 7.05 -13.41
C ARG A 12 20.86 6.24 -13.76
N ARG A 13 19.68 6.77 -13.46
CA ARG A 13 18.41 6.13 -13.80
C ARG A 13 18.24 5.94 -15.31
N ARG A 14 18.65 6.93 -16.12
CA ARG A 14 18.62 6.85 -17.58
C ARG A 14 19.58 5.80 -18.13
N GLU A 15 20.74 5.66 -17.56
CA GLU A 15 21.68 4.62 -17.98
C GLU A 15 21.18 3.23 -17.59
N GLU A 16 20.55 3.09 -16.43
CA GLU A 16 19.86 1.86 -16.00
C GLU A 16 18.70 1.50 -16.93
N LEU A 17 17.88 2.48 -17.34
CA LEU A 17 16.79 2.29 -18.30
C LEU A 17 17.32 1.78 -19.65
N LYS A 18 18.35 2.41 -20.16
CA LYS A 18 19.02 1.99 -21.40
C LYS A 18 19.52 0.55 -21.31
N HIS A 19 20.22 0.20 -20.25
CA HIS A 19 20.72 -1.14 -20.04
C HIS A 19 19.59 -2.17 -19.92
N PHE A 20 18.57 -1.86 -19.15
CA PHE A 20 17.40 -2.72 -18.92
C PHE A 20 16.67 -3.02 -20.23
N LEU A 21 16.21 -1.99 -20.97
CA LEU A 21 15.48 -2.18 -22.21
C LEU A 21 16.28 -2.96 -23.25
N ARG A 22 17.56 -2.63 -23.42
CA ARG A 22 18.43 -3.34 -24.32
C ARG A 22 18.57 -4.82 -23.97
N THR A 23 18.80 -5.13 -22.70
CA THR A 23 18.97 -6.51 -22.23
C THR A 23 17.71 -7.32 -22.43
N ARG A 24 16.51 -6.73 -22.14
CA ARG A 24 15.24 -7.42 -22.32
C ARG A 24 14.92 -7.66 -23.79
N ARG A 25 15.19 -6.71 -24.67
CA ARG A 25 15.06 -6.86 -26.12
C ARG A 25 16.00 -7.92 -26.71
N GLU A 26 17.25 -7.96 -26.27
CA GLU A 26 18.25 -8.90 -26.73
C GLU A 26 18.00 -10.35 -26.28
N ARG A 27 17.20 -10.54 -25.22
CA ARG A 27 16.81 -11.85 -24.66
C ARG A 27 15.80 -12.58 -25.56
N LEU A 28 14.92 -11.85 -26.24
CA LEU A 28 13.79 -12.41 -26.98
C LEU A 28 14.14 -12.79 -28.41
N ARG A 29 13.69 -13.94 -28.86
CA ARG A 29 13.73 -14.32 -30.27
C ARG A 29 12.48 -13.80 -30.98
N PRO A 30 12.52 -13.57 -32.32
CA PRO A 30 11.33 -13.18 -33.05
C PRO A 30 10.14 -14.11 -32.88
N GLU A 31 10.42 -15.42 -32.83
CA GLU A 31 9.41 -16.45 -32.67
C GLU A 31 8.66 -16.30 -31.33
N ASP A 32 9.32 -15.84 -30.27
CA ASP A 32 8.75 -15.65 -28.94
C ASP A 32 7.61 -14.58 -28.94
N VAL A 33 7.64 -13.69 -29.92
CA VAL A 33 6.65 -12.59 -30.08
C VAL A 33 5.84 -12.68 -31.38
N GLY A 34 5.81 -13.87 -32.00
CA GLY A 34 4.99 -14.16 -33.19
C GLY A 34 5.56 -13.61 -34.50
N LEU A 35 6.83 -13.22 -34.55
CA LEU A 35 7.48 -12.79 -35.77
C LEU A 35 8.18 -13.98 -36.47
N PRO A 36 8.25 -13.98 -37.82
CA PRO A 36 8.96 -15.03 -38.56
C PRO A 36 10.47 -15.02 -38.27
N PRO A 37 11.14 -16.18 -38.27
CA PRO A 37 12.58 -16.26 -38.11
C PRO A 37 13.27 -15.57 -39.28
N GLY A 38 14.06 -14.54 -38.98
CA GLY A 38 14.76 -13.77 -40.01
C GLY A 38 16.01 -14.47 -40.54
N ALA A 39 16.12 -14.62 -41.87
CA ALA A 39 17.17 -15.34 -42.59
C ALA A 39 18.53 -14.65 -42.55
N ARG A 40 19.25 -14.24 -41.73
CA ARG A 40 20.57 -13.59 -41.55
C ARG A 40 20.48 -12.44 -40.51
N ARG A 41 20.29 -12.81 -39.25
CA ARG A 41 20.37 -11.80 -38.16
C ARG A 41 21.82 -11.58 -37.71
N ARG A 42 22.29 -10.33 -37.77
CA ARG A 42 23.58 -9.92 -37.21
C ARG A 42 23.47 -9.48 -35.75
N THR A 43 22.24 -9.24 -35.25
CA THR A 43 21.95 -8.77 -33.89
C THR A 43 21.24 -9.87 -33.09
N PRO A 44 21.67 -10.16 -31.86
CA PRO A 44 20.92 -11.02 -30.98
C PRO A 44 19.59 -10.36 -30.61
N GLY A 45 18.52 -11.17 -30.53
CA GLY A 45 17.23 -10.72 -30.09
C GLY A 45 16.41 -9.91 -31.10
N LEU A 46 15.42 -9.19 -30.59
CA LEU A 46 14.55 -8.32 -31.40
C LEU A 46 15.31 -7.05 -31.87
N ARG A 47 14.95 -6.57 -33.06
CA ARG A 47 15.39 -5.24 -33.52
C ARG A 47 14.53 -4.16 -32.88
N ARG A 48 15.05 -2.92 -32.79
CA ARG A 48 14.29 -1.77 -32.24
C ARG A 48 13.02 -1.49 -33.02
N GLU A 49 13.09 -1.62 -34.34
CA GLU A 49 11.95 -1.46 -35.22
C GLU A 49 10.87 -2.52 -34.99
N GLU A 50 11.27 -3.75 -34.65
CA GLU A 50 10.34 -4.85 -34.33
C GLU A 50 9.61 -4.59 -33.01
N VAL A 51 10.35 -4.16 -31.98
CA VAL A 51 9.74 -3.77 -30.70
C VAL A 51 8.78 -2.58 -30.89
N ALA A 52 9.20 -1.56 -31.61
CA ALA A 52 8.37 -0.38 -31.87
C ALA A 52 7.09 -0.73 -32.62
N MET A 53 7.19 -1.57 -33.65
CA MET A 53 6.05 -2.06 -34.43
C MET A 53 5.06 -2.85 -33.57
N LEU A 54 5.55 -3.80 -32.76
CA LEU A 54 4.71 -4.63 -31.88
C LEU A 54 4.07 -3.82 -30.75
N ALA A 55 4.79 -2.82 -30.23
CA ALA A 55 4.28 -1.92 -29.20
C ALA A 55 3.36 -0.81 -29.75
N GLY A 56 3.21 -0.69 -31.08
CA GLY A 56 2.40 0.34 -31.71
C GLY A 56 2.96 1.77 -31.54
N ILE A 57 4.30 1.92 -31.46
CA ILE A 57 4.99 3.21 -31.27
C ILE A 57 5.98 3.50 -32.39
N GLY A 58 6.42 4.74 -32.50
CA GLY A 58 7.41 5.13 -33.52
C GLY A 58 8.80 4.53 -33.26
N ALA A 59 9.46 4.01 -34.30
CA ALA A 59 10.80 3.41 -34.18
C ALA A 59 11.85 4.41 -33.67
N SER A 60 11.82 5.65 -34.09
CA SER A 60 12.67 6.72 -33.57
C SER A 60 12.42 7.00 -32.10
N TRP A 61 11.14 7.01 -31.69
CA TRP A 61 10.74 7.24 -30.30
C TRP A 61 11.25 6.14 -29.38
N TYR A 62 11.05 4.85 -29.76
CA TYR A 62 11.60 3.72 -28.99
C TYR A 62 13.13 3.77 -28.91
N THR A 63 13.78 4.16 -30.02
CA THR A 63 15.23 4.31 -30.04
C THR A 63 15.69 5.37 -29.04
N TRP A 64 14.98 6.50 -28.92
CA TRP A 64 15.30 7.55 -27.95
C TRP A 64 15.10 7.07 -26.52
N LEU A 65 14.02 6.33 -26.26
CA LEU A 65 13.77 5.73 -24.94
C LEU A 65 14.88 4.75 -24.56
N GLU A 66 15.25 3.80 -25.47
CA GLU A 66 16.31 2.82 -25.22
C GLU A 66 17.69 3.50 -25.09
N GLN A 67 17.86 4.69 -25.61
CA GLN A 67 19.08 5.51 -25.41
C GLN A 67 19.08 6.30 -24.11
N GLY A 68 18.00 6.26 -23.34
CA GLY A 68 17.86 7.02 -22.10
C GLY A 68 17.69 8.52 -22.29
N ARG A 69 17.16 8.95 -23.45
CA ARG A 69 16.86 10.36 -23.68
C ARG A 69 15.67 10.82 -22.83
N ASP A 70 15.64 12.10 -22.53
CA ASP A 70 14.54 12.75 -21.83
C ASP A 70 13.33 12.89 -22.75
N ILE A 71 12.38 11.99 -22.64
CA ILE A 71 11.14 11.98 -23.40
C ILE A 71 9.97 11.69 -22.48
N ASN A 72 8.83 12.30 -22.78
CA ASN A 72 7.60 11.98 -22.06
C ASN A 72 7.10 10.58 -22.44
N VAL A 73 6.90 9.75 -21.44
CA VAL A 73 6.39 8.39 -21.57
C VAL A 73 5.01 8.34 -20.93
N SER A 74 4.01 7.74 -21.59
CA SER A 74 2.71 7.46 -20.99
C SER A 74 2.63 6.03 -20.45
N GLU A 75 1.73 5.79 -19.50
CA GLU A 75 1.48 4.44 -18.96
C GLU A 75 1.13 3.43 -20.06
N GLN A 76 0.28 3.83 -21.01
CA GLN A 76 -0.10 3.00 -22.14
C GLN A 76 1.12 2.52 -22.95
N VAL A 77 2.11 3.39 -23.12
CA VAL A 77 3.35 3.05 -23.84
C VAL A 77 4.23 2.11 -22.99
N VAL A 78 4.35 2.35 -21.69
CA VAL A 78 5.09 1.44 -20.79
C VAL A 78 4.46 0.04 -20.81
N ASP A 79 3.14 -0.03 -20.77
CA ASP A 79 2.40 -1.28 -20.83
C ASP A 79 2.56 -2.00 -22.18
N ALA A 80 2.53 -1.26 -23.28
CA ALA A 80 2.73 -1.82 -24.61
C ALA A 80 4.15 -2.40 -24.74
N ILE A 81 5.18 -1.68 -24.27
CA ILE A 81 6.56 -2.17 -24.25
C ILE A 81 6.69 -3.38 -23.32
N SER A 82 6.06 -3.37 -22.14
CA SER A 82 6.11 -4.47 -21.18
C SER A 82 5.54 -5.76 -21.80
N ARG A 83 4.39 -5.68 -22.46
CA ARG A 83 3.79 -6.82 -23.18
C ARG A 83 4.68 -7.29 -24.33
N THR A 84 5.21 -6.39 -25.13
CA THR A 84 6.07 -6.71 -26.27
C THR A 84 7.36 -7.38 -25.85
N LEU A 85 7.96 -6.94 -24.74
CA LEU A 85 9.20 -7.50 -24.20
C LEU A 85 8.97 -8.70 -23.26
N LEU A 86 7.70 -9.16 -23.13
CA LEU A 86 7.29 -10.28 -22.26
C LEU A 86 7.84 -10.10 -20.84
N LEU A 87 7.74 -8.88 -20.31
CA LEU A 87 8.20 -8.58 -18.95
C LEU A 87 7.27 -9.24 -17.94
N ASP A 88 7.84 -9.87 -16.93
CA ASP A 88 7.07 -10.30 -15.76
C ASP A 88 6.66 -9.11 -14.90
N ALA A 89 5.88 -9.37 -13.84
CA ALA A 89 5.36 -8.32 -12.98
C ALA A 89 6.45 -7.47 -12.31
N VAL A 90 7.55 -8.11 -11.90
CA VAL A 90 8.69 -7.44 -11.24
C VAL A 90 9.45 -6.57 -12.25
N GLU A 91 9.69 -7.10 -13.43
CA GLU A 91 10.35 -6.41 -14.54
C GLU A 91 9.52 -5.21 -15.04
N ARG A 92 8.19 -5.36 -15.12
CA ARG A 92 7.25 -4.28 -15.46
C ARG A 92 7.29 -3.16 -14.42
N ASP A 93 7.18 -3.49 -13.15
CA ASP A 93 7.27 -2.53 -12.05
C ASP A 93 8.62 -1.80 -12.05
N HIS A 94 9.70 -2.51 -12.38
CA HIS A 94 11.02 -1.91 -12.52
C HIS A 94 11.08 -0.92 -13.67
N LEU A 95 10.51 -1.25 -14.84
CA LEU A 95 10.42 -0.35 -15.99
C LEU A 95 9.65 0.94 -15.63
N TYR A 96 8.50 0.83 -14.95
CA TYR A 96 7.74 1.99 -14.48
C TYR A 96 8.60 2.92 -13.62
N ARG A 97 9.36 2.37 -12.65
CA ARG A 97 10.27 3.16 -11.80
C ARG A 97 11.40 3.81 -12.59
N LEU A 98 11.94 3.11 -13.59
CA LEU A 98 13.01 3.63 -14.45
C LEU A 98 12.56 4.78 -15.34
N VAL A 99 11.30 4.81 -15.79
CA VAL A 99 10.74 5.95 -16.52
C VAL A 99 10.22 7.07 -15.60
N GLY A 100 10.33 6.90 -14.28
CA GLY A 100 9.93 7.91 -13.29
C GLY A 100 8.45 7.89 -12.92
N MET A 101 7.77 6.78 -13.20
CA MET A 101 6.37 6.57 -12.91
C MET A 101 6.18 5.59 -11.74
N ASN A 102 5.06 5.68 -11.05
CA ASN A 102 4.65 4.63 -10.14
C ASN A 102 4.08 3.45 -10.95
N PRO A 103 4.45 2.20 -10.62
CA PRO A 103 3.83 1.04 -11.24
C PRO A 103 2.31 1.08 -11.06
N PRO A 104 1.53 0.66 -12.08
CA PRO A 104 0.10 0.49 -11.91
C PRO A 104 -0.15 -0.52 -10.81
N GLN A 105 -1.14 -0.22 -10.02
CA GLN A 105 -1.42 -0.97 -8.83
C GLN A 105 -2.02 -2.32 -9.21
N ARG A 106 -1.55 -3.37 -8.58
CA ARG A 106 -2.20 -4.67 -8.63
C ARG A 106 -3.62 -4.50 -8.10
N THR A 107 -4.61 -5.03 -8.85
CA THR A 107 -6.01 -5.02 -8.45
C THR A 107 -6.24 -5.91 -7.23
N ALA A 108 -7.41 -5.78 -6.58
CA ALA A 108 -7.76 -6.61 -5.41
C ALA A 108 -7.66 -8.13 -5.69
N ASP A 109 -7.76 -8.56 -6.94
CA ASP A 109 -7.58 -9.96 -7.36
C ASP A 109 -6.11 -10.43 -7.20
N ASP A 110 -5.13 -9.54 -7.24
CA ASP A 110 -3.74 -9.85 -6.92
C ASP A 110 -3.50 -9.98 -5.40
N LEU A 111 -4.49 -9.65 -4.58
CA LEU A 111 -4.54 -9.90 -3.14
C LEU A 111 -4.87 -11.37 -2.81
N ALA A 112 -4.85 -12.26 -3.79
CA ALA A 112 -5.24 -13.67 -3.69
C ALA A 112 -4.46 -14.50 -2.64
N ASP A 113 -3.47 -13.92 -1.98
CA ASP A 113 -2.80 -14.54 -0.83
C ASP A 113 -3.16 -13.85 0.50
N THR A 114 -4.47 -13.70 0.74
CA THR A 114 -5.04 -13.26 2.03
C THR A 114 -4.56 -14.17 3.16
N ALA A 115 -4.35 -15.46 2.89
CA ALA A 115 -3.88 -16.44 3.86
C ALA A 115 -2.50 -16.06 4.46
N GLN A 116 -1.60 -15.47 3.66
CA GLN A 116 -0.32 -14.98 4.17
C GLN A 116 -0.51 -13.77 5.10
N LEU A 117 -1.41 -12.83 4.76
CA LEU A 117 -1.71 -11.67 5.61
C LEU A 117 -2.38 -12.11 6.91
N THR A 118 -3.34 -13.03 6.85
CA THR A 118 -3.95 -13.64 8.04
C THR A 118 -2.89 -14.29 8.92
N SER A 119 -1.99 -15.09 8.35
CA SER A 119 -0.90 -15.74 9.10
C SER A 119 0.03 -14.71 9.76
N LEU A 120 0.32 -13.58 9.11
CA LEU A 120 1.15 -12.51 9.68
C LEU A 120 0.48 -11.85 10.90
N VAL A 121 -0.80 -11.49 10.80
CA VAL A 121 -1.49 -10.84 11.92
C VAL A 121 -1.77 -11.79 13.06
N GLU A 122 -2.09 -13.06 12.77
CA GLU A 122 -2.28 -14.09 13.79
C GLU A 122 -0.96 -14.46 14.48
N GLY A 123 0.16 -14.49 13.75
CA GLY A 123 1.49 -14.69 14.34
C GLY A 123 1.91 -13.61 15.33
N TRP A 124 1.24 -12.44 15.31
CA TRP A 124 1.49 -11.34 16.25
C TRP A 124 0.75 -11.48 17.59
N MET A 125 -0.18 -12.43 17.70
CA MET A 125 -0.91 -12.67 18.96
C MET A 125 0.05 -12.89 20.15
N PRO A 126 -0.28 -12.41 21.36
CA PRO A 126 -1.53 -11.76 21.77
C PRO A 126 -1.60 -10.25 21.49
N SER A 127 -0.61 -9.67 20.83
CA SER A 127 -0.56 -8.24 20.53
C SER A 127 -1.51 -7.88 19.39
N PRO A 128 -2.19 -6.72 19.44
CA PRO A 128 -3.07 -6.26 18.36
C PRO A 128 -2.30 -6.02 17.06
N ALA A 129 -2.80 -6.59 15.97
CA ALA A 129 -2.27 -6.36 14.62
C ALA A 129 -3.38 -6.36 13.58
N TYR A 130 -3.25 -5.54 12.55
CA TYR A 130 -4.16 -5.51 11.42
C TYR A 130 -3.46 -5.00 10.16
N VAL A 131 -4.02 -5.30 9.02
CA VAL A 131 -3.54 -4.88 7.70
C VAL A 131 -4.54 -3.90 7.11
N ILE A 132 -4.04 -2.82 6.55
CA ILE A 132 -4.84 -1.89 5.75
C ILE A 132 -4.26 -1.76 4.35
N ASP A 133 -5.14 -1.48 3.40
CA ASP A 133 -4.74 -1.11 2.05
C ASP A 133 -4.38 0.39 1.96
N ARG A 134 -4.04 0.85 0.75
CA ARG A 134 -3.70 2.26 0.47
C ARG A 134 -4.82 3.25 0.80
N CYS A 135 -6.09 2.82 0.66
CA CYS A 135 -7.27 3.62 0.96
C CYS A 135 -7.71 3.51 2.43
N TRP A 136 -6.90 2.82 3.26
CA TRP A 136 -7.14 2.59 4.68
C TRP A 136 -8.27 1.59 4.95
N ASP A 137 -8.66 0.79 3.95
CA ASP A 137 -9.58 -0.32 4.18
C ASP A 137 -8.88 -1.41 4.98
N VAL A 138 -9.60 -1.96 5.96
CA VAL A 138 -9.12 -3.07 6.79
C VAL A 138 -9.22 -4.35 5.97
N VAL A 139 -8.07 -4.91 5.60
CA VAL A 139 -7.97 -6.15 4.82
C VAL A 139 -8.02 -7.37 5.73
N GLU A 140 -7.24 -7.33 6.80
CA GLU A 140 -7.14 -8.39 7.80
C GLU A 140 -6.90 -7.80 9.19
N LEU A 141 -7.39 -8.46 10.22
CA LEU A 141 -7.09 -8.11 11.61
C LEU A 141 -7.10 -9.34 12.51
N ASN A 142 -6.22 -9.36 13.51
CA ASN A 142 -6.29 -10.42 14.50
C ASN A 142 -7.33 -10.11 15.59
N ARG A 143 -7.70 -11.15 16.34
CA ARG A 143 -8.71 -11.06 17.40
C ARG A 143 -8.35 -10.02 18.47
N ALA A 144 -7.07 -9.86 18.79
CA ALA A 144 -6.64 -8.86 19.77
C ALA A 144 -6.95 -7.44 19.30
N ALA A 145 -6.75 -7.13 18.00
CA ALA A 145 -7.09 -5.82 17.43
C ALA A 145 -8.59 -5.53 17.51
N GLY A 146 -9.42 -6.52 17.16
CA GLY A 146 -10.88 -6.40 17.29
C GLY A 146 -11.32 -6.08 18.72
N LEU A 147 -10.82 -6.83 19.69
CA LEU A 147 -11.18 -6.64 21.09
C LEU A 147 -10.66 -5.31 21.67
N VAL A 148 -9.39 -4.99 21.43
CA VAL A 148 -8.74 -3.79 22.00
C VAL A 148 -9.28 -2.50 21.39
N PHE A 149 -9.31 -2.41 20.07
CA PHE A 149 -9.72 -1.17 19.39
C PHE A 149 -11.22 -1.08 19.17
N GLY A 150 -11.92 -2.19 19.15
CA GLY A 150 -13.37 -2.23 18.97
C GLY A 150 -13.81 -2.28 17.51
N PHE A 151 -12.97 -2.87 16.65
CA PHE A 151 -13.38 -3.20 15.28
C PHE A 151 -14.57 -4.16 15.31
N GLY A 152 -15.65 -3.78 14.66
CA GLY A 152 -16.82 -4.61 14.41
C GLY A 152 -16.95 -4.93 12.92
N GLU A 153 -17.95 -5.72 12.54
CA GLU A 153 -18.18 -6.15 11.16
C GLU A 153 -18.41 -4.98 10.16
N ARG A 154 -18.82 -3.81 10.66
CA ARG A 154 -19.06 -2.61 9.84
C ARG A 154 -17.84 -1.72 9.69
N ASP A 155 -16.77 -1.99 10.43
CA ASP A 155 -15.56 -1.19 10.45
C ASP A 155 -14.61 -1.65 9.35
N THR A 156 -14.99 -1.37 8.10
CA THR A 156 -14.24 -1.78 6.91
C THR A 156 -13.13 -0.80 6.52
N ASN A 157 -13.14 0.42 7.08
CA ASN A 157 -12.14 1.44 6.79
C ASN A 157 -11.67 2.10 8.08
N CYS A 158 -10.36 2.09 8.31
CA CYS A 158 -9.75 2.54 9.56
C CYS A 158 -10.00 4.04 9.84
N LEU A 159 -9.93 4.90 8.81
CA LEU A 159 -10.16 6.34 8.95
C LEU A 159 -11.64 6.65 9.18
N VAL A 160 -12.53 5.99 8.43
CA VAL A 160 -13.97 6.15 8.61
C VAL A 160 -14.36 5.75 10.04
N SER A 161 -13.93 4.58 10.50
CA SER A 161 -14.21 4.12 11.86
C SER A 161 -13.66 5.07 12.93
N PHE A 162 -12.48 5.66 12.71
CA PHE A 162 -11.88 6.60 13.65
C PHE A 162 -12.76 7.85 13.84
N PHE A 163 -13.38 8.37 12.78
CA PHE A 163 -14.19 9.60 12.85
C PHE A 163 -15.68 9.35 13.10
N THR A 164 -16.23 8.20 12.69
CA THR A 164 -17.67 7.97 12.74
C THR A 164 -18.11 6.92 13.77
N ASN A 165 -17.18 6.03 14.23
CA ASN A 165 -17.54 5.02 15.23
C ASN A 165 -17.34 5.56 16.65
N PRO A 166 -18.43 5.72 17.44
CA PRO A 166 -18.36 6.25 18.82
C PRO A 166 -17.51 5.36 19.75
N VAL A 167 -17.43 4.05 19.48
CA VAL A 167 -16.61 3.13 20.26
C VAL A 167 -15.12 3.44 20.08
N PHE A 168 -14.69 3.71 18.84
CA PHE A 168 -13.32 4.15 18.53
C PHE A 168 -13.00 5.46 19.25
N ARG A 169 -13.89 6.46 19.12
CA ARG A 169 -13.71 7.76 19.76
C ARG A 169 -13.55 7.62 21.28
N ALA A 170 -14.42 6.85 21.92
CA ALA A 170 -14.41 6.65 23.37
C ALA A 170 -13.15 5.89 23.85
N ARG A 171 -12.59 5.00 23.03
CA ARG A 171 -11.39 4.22 23.40
C ARG A 171 -10.10 4.97 23.18
N HIS A 172 -10.01 5.86 22.20
CA HIS A 172 -8.76 6.59 21.89
C HIS A 172 -8.62 7.79 22.83
N ARG A 173 -7.82 7.64 23.89
CA ARG A 173 -7.65 8.66 24.94
C ARG A 173 -7.25 10.04 24.41
N TYR A 174 -6.38 10.07 23.43
CA TYR A 174 -5.87 11.29 22.79
C TYR A 174 -6.43 11.45 21.38
N TRP A 175 -7.75 11.21 21.24
CA TRP A 175 -8.41 11.23 19.94
C TRP A 175 -8.23 12.57 19.20
N ALA A 176 -8.44 13.68 19.91
CA ALA A 176 -8.35 15.03 19.34
C ALA A 176 -6.94 15.41 18.91
N GLU A 177 -5.91 14.95 19.64
CA GLU A 177 -4.51 15.21 19.34
C GLU A 177 -4.01 14.34 18.18
N VAL A 178 -4.58 13.16 18.00
CA VAL A 178 -4.20 12.20 16.94
C VAL A 178 -4.90 12.52 15.62
N ALA A 179 -6.13 13.00 15.64
CA ALA A 179 -6.97 13.25 14.48
C ALA A 179 -6.29 14.11 13.38
N PRO A 180 -5.64 15.26 13.69
CA PRO A 180 -4.96 16.07 12.67
C PRO A 180 -3.86 15.30 11.93
N GLY A 181 -3.10 14.47 12.66
CA GLY A 181 -2.05 13.62 12.09
C GLY A 181 -2.59 12.59 11.11
N LEU A 182 -3.72 11.94 11.44
CA LEU A 182 -4.37 10.96 10.57
C LEU A 182 -4.92 11.60 9.29
N VAL A 183 -5.57 12.77 9.40
CA VAL A 183 -6.07 13.52 8.24
C VAL A 183 -4.91 13.94 7.33
N SER A 184 -3.83 14.42 7.91
CA SER A 184 -2.61 14.79 7.16
C SER A 184 -1.99 13.57 6.45
N GLU A 185 -1.95 12.39 7.09
CA GLU A 185 -1.42 11.16 6.50
C GLU A 185 -2.32 10.68 5.35
N PHE A 186 -3.64 10.65 5.55
CA PHE A 186 -4.59 10.30 4.51
C PHE A 186 -4.49 11.22 3.29
N ARG A 187 -4.30 12.53 3.49
CA ARG A 187 -4.08 13.49 2.42
C ARG A 187 -2.81 13.22 1.62
N ARG A 188 -1.71 12.85 2.31
CA ARG A 188 -0.46 12.48 1.63
C ARG A 188 -0.62 11.20 0.81
N ASP A 189 -1.36 10.21 1.34
CA ASP A 189 -1.66 8.98 0.61
C ASP A 189 -2.52 9.28 -0.63
N ALA A 190 -3.55 10.13 -0.52
CA ALA A 190 -4.36 10.56 -1.65
C ALA A 190 -3.53 11.27 -2.74
N ALA A 191 -2.59 12.13 -2.34
CA ALA A 191 -1.70 12.81 -3.28
C ALA A 191 -0.68 11.86 -3.94
N ARG A 192 -0.32 10.77 -3.28
CA ARG A 192 0.56 9.71 -3.82
C ARG A 192 -0.14 8.87 -4.90
N TYR A 193 -1.47 8.77 -4.84
CA TYR A 193 -2.29 7.94 -5.72
C TYR A 193 -3.42 8.75 -6.37
N PRO A 194 -3.11 9.71 -7.26
CA PRO A 194 -4.10 10.64 -7.81
C PRO A 194 -5.20 9.96 -8.65
N GLU A 195 -4.91 8.79 -9.23
CA GLU A 195 -5.86 8.02 -10.04
C GLU A 195 -6.86 7.21 -9.21
N GLU A 196 -6.61 7.06 -7.90
CA GLU A 196 -7.47 6.26 -7.02
C GLU A 196 -8.69 7.08 -6.55
N THR A 197 -9.83 6.82 -7.16
CA THR A 197 -11.08 7.57 -6.92
C THR A 197 -11.68 7.34 -5.53
N ARG A 198 -11.29 6.27 -4.84
CA ARG A 198 -11.78 5.94 -3.49
C ARG A 198 -11.38 7.00 -2.46
N PHE A 199 -10.21 7.62 -2.59
CA PHE A 199 -9.83 8.72 -1.68
C PHE A 199 -10.83 9.87 -1.72
N ALA A 200 -11.29 10.24 -2.92
CA ALA A 200 -12.30 11.29 -3.09
C ALA A 200 -13.66 10.87 -2.50
N SER A 201 -14.05 9.61 -2.63
CA SER A 201 -15.31 9.11 -2.07
C SER A 201 -15.27 9.06 -0.53
N ILE A 202 -14.16 8.61 0.05
CA ILE A 202 -13.96 8.56 1.50
C ILE A 202 -13.92 9.96 2.10
N SER A 203 -13.16 10.90 1.50
CA SER A 203 -13.08 12.27 1.99
C SER A 203 -14.44 12.99 1.93
N ARG A 204 -15.22 12.78 0.86
CA ARG A 204 -16.58 13.32 0.73
C ARG A 204 -17.49 12.78 1.84
N ARG A 205 -17.53 11.45 1.98
CA ARG A 205 -18.33 10.79 3.03
C ARG A 205 -17.97 11.32 4.42
N LEU A 206 -16.69 11.40 4.76
CA LEU A 206 -16.24 11.88 6.05
C LEU A 206 -16.54 13.36 6.28
N THR A 207 -16.50 14.19 5.23
CA THR A 207 -16.90 15.60 5.30
C THR A 207 -18.40 15.74 5.60
N GLU A 208 -19.23 14.81 5.12
CA GLU A 208 -20.67 14.78 5.37
C GLU A 208 -21.03 14.20 6.75
N GLU A 209 -20.27 13.19 7.22
CA GLU A 209 -20.58 12.41 8.43
C GLU A 209 -19.86 12.91 9.70
N SER A 210 -18.78 13.72 9.59
CA SER A 210 -17.99 14.21 10.73
C SER A 210 -17.59 15.68 10.56
N GLU A 211 -18.13 16.52 11.44
CA GLU A 211 -17.77 17.94 11.49
C GLU A 211 -16.30 18.16 11.78
N GLU A 212 -15.73 17.38 12.70
CA GLU A 212 -14.30 17.45 13.04
C GLU A 212 -13.39 17.07 11.86
N PHE A 213 -13.79 16.05 11.08
CA PHE A 213 -13.04 15.71 9.86
C PHE A 213 -13.15 16.85 8.84
N ALA A 214 -14.34 17.38 8.59
CA ALA A 214 -14.59 18.47 7.65
C ALA A 214 -13.72 19.69 7.98
N GLU A 215 -13.65 20.07 9.27
CA GLU A 215 -12.82 21.17 9.74
C GLU A 215 -11.32 20.90 9.49
N LEU A 216 -10.79 19.74 9.90
CA LEU A 216 -9.39 19.37 9.70
C LEU A 216 -9.04 19.23 8.21
N TRP A 217 -9.97 18.70 7.42
CA TRP A 217 -9.79 18.56 5.98
C TRP A 217 -9.73 19.92 5.27
N SER A 218 -10.53 20.90 5.70
CA SER A 218 -10.56 22.24 5.11
C SER A 218 -9.29 23.06 5.39
N ARG A 219 -8.63 22.85 6.53
CA ARG A 219 -7.40 23.59 6.92
C ARG A 219 -6.19 23.28 6.05
N TYR A 220 -6.20 22.15 5.33
CA TYR A 220 -5.09 21.74 4.44
C TYR A 220 -3.72 21.65 5.14
N GLU A 221 -3.69 21.39 6.42
CA GLU A 221 -2.46 21.29 7.19
C GLU A 221 -1.74 19.96 6.95
N LEU A 222 -0.41 20.01 6.80
CA LEU A 222 0.45 18.84 6.72
C LEU A 222 1.33 18.77 7.97
N THR A 223 1.08 17.76 8.79
CA THR A 223 1.88 17.49 10.00
C THR A 223 2.82 16.31 9.76
N ALA A 224 3.89 16.23 10.56
CA ALA A 224 4.76 15.05 10.54
C ALA A 224 3.97 13.79 10.93
N ARG A 225 4.42 12.63 10.44
CA ARG A 225 3.83 11.32 10.79
C ARG A 225 3.81 11.17 12.31
N ASN A 226 2.65 10.85 12.85
CA ASN A 226 2.50 10.57 14.27
C ASN A 226 3.03 9.14 14.55
N GLN A 227 4.36 9.01 14.60
CA GLN A 227 5.00 7.76 15.03
C GLN A 227 5.08 7.79 16.55
N GLY A 228 4.50 6.81 17.20
CA GLY A 228 4.64 6.80 18.64
C GLY A 228 3.70 5.85 19.36
N THR A 229 3.12 6.36 20.40
CA THR A 229 2.36 5.62 21.39
C THR A 229 0.86 5.74 21.10
N LYS A 230 0.15 4.62 21.12
CA LYS A 230 -1.31 4.56 21.07
C LYS A 230 -1.85 4.27 22.48
N ALA A 231 -2.59 5.21 23.04
CA ALA A 231 -3.21 5.09 24.36
C ALA A 231 -4.71 4.77 24.21
N ILE A 232 -5.15 3.71 24.88
CA ILE A 232 -6.51 3.17 24.78
C ILE A 232 -7.13 3.10 26.18
N ASP A 233 -8.32 3.68 26.32
CA ASP A 233 -9.20 3.54 27.48
C ASP A 233 -10.24 2.45 27.18
N HIS A 234 -9.94 1.21 27.55
CA HIS A 234 -10.82 0.09 27.26
C HIS A 234 -11.86 -0.09 28.37
N PRO A 235 -13.19 -0.23 28.06
CA PRO A 235 -14.25 -0.22 29.08
C PRO A 235 -14.15 -1.36 30.10
N ARG A 236 -13.50 -2.48 29.77
CA ARG A 236 -13.36 -3.63 30.66
C ARG A 236 -11.94 -3.83 31.19
N ALA A 237 -10.92 -3.40 30.45
CA ALA A 237 -9.52 -3.60 30.84
C ALA A 237 -8.85 -2.32 31.36
N GLY A 238 -9.54 -1.17 31.26
CA GLY A 238 -8.99 0.12 31.65
C GLY A 238 -7.92 0.63 30.70
N PHE A 239 -7.01 1.42 31.21
CA PHE A 239 -5.97 2.08 30.43
C PHE A 239 -4.90 1.12 29.93
N MET A 240 -4.60 1.20 28.62
CA MET A 240 -3.57 0.42 27.95
C MET A 240 -2.73 1.35 27.04
N VAL A 241 -1.44 1.04 26.90
CA VAL A 241 -0.50 1.81 26.08
C VAL A 241 0.27 0.89 25.17
N PHE A 242 0.27 1.20 23.88
CA PHE A 242 0.96 0.43 22.86
C PHE A 242 1.97 1.31 22.13
N ASP A 243 3.14 0.77 21.86
CA ASP A 243 4.04 1.31 20.84
C ASP A 243 3.55 0.85 19.47
N HIS A 244 3.39 1.79 18.55
CA HIS A 244 2.80 1.59 17.24
C HIS A 244 3.88 1.61 16.16
N SER A 245 3.91 0.56 15.34
CA SER A 245 4.80 0.44 14.18
C SER A 245 3.99 0.16 12.91
N VAL A 246 4.37 0.81 11.83
CA VAL A 246 3.78 0.60 10.49
C VAL A 246 4.86 0.03 9.58
N LEU A 247 4.59 -1.14 9.00
CA LEU A 247 5.47 -1.78 8.04
C LEU A 247 4.78 -1.82 6.67
N GLU A 248 5.46 -1.34 5.64
CA GLU A 248 5.03 -1.53 4.25
C GLU A 248 5.51 -2.90 3.77
N ILE A 249 4.69 -3.61 3.00
CA ILE A 249 5.05 -4.89 2.40
C ILE A 249 5.62 -4.59 0.99
N PRO A 250 6.93 -4.81 0.75
CA PRO A 250 7.60 -4.38 -0.49
C PRO A 250 6.95 -4.93 -1.77
N ASP A 251 6.51 -6.20 -1.73
CA ASP A 251 5.92 -6.88 -2.88
C ASP A 251 4.43 -6.54 -3.08
N ARG A 252 3.84 -5.75 -2.16
CA ARG A 252 2.44 -5.32 -2.17
C ARG A 252 2.34 -3.82 -1.89
N PRO A 253 2.69 -2.95 -2.86
CA PRO A 253 2.67 -1.50 -2.66
C PRO A 253 1.31 -1.00 -2.19
N GLY A 254 1.30 -0.21 -1.12
CA GLY A 254 0.09 0.33 -0.53
C GLY A 254 -0.54 -0.55 0.55
N ILE A 255 -0.08 -1.80 0.74
CA ILE A 255 -0.48 -2.64 1.88
C ILE A 255 0.43 -2.33 3.07
N ARG A 256 -0.18 -2.03 4.21
CA ARG A 256 0.52 -1.67 5.46
C ARG A 256 0.09 -2.60 6.60
N LEU A 257 1.07 -3.16 7.28
CA LEU A 257 0.89 -3.95 8.48
C LEU A 257 1.02 -3.02 9.70
N MET A 258 -0.05 -2.92 10.47
CA MET A 258 -0.19 -2.07 11.64
C MET A 258 0.03 -2.91 12.89
N LEU A 259 1.19 -2.76 13.52
CA LEU A 259 1.59 -3.55 14.68
C LEU A 259 1.52 -2.71 15.96
N HIS A 260 0.99 -3.30 17.02
CA HIS A 260 0.86 -2.65 18.32
C HIS A 260 1.49 -3.51 19.39
N THR A 261 2.64 -3.11 19.89
CA THR A 261 3.35 -3.82 20.97
C THR A 261 3.01 -3.19 22.31
N ALA A 262 2.64 -3.98 23.29
CA ALA A 262 2.41 -3.50 24.65
C ALA A 262 3.66 -2.77 25.16
N ARG A 263 3.48 -1.53 25.66
CA ARG A 263 4.60 -0.72 26.11
C ARG A 263 5.28 -1.33 27.33
N PRO A 264 6.61 -1.52 27.31
CA PRO A 264 7.35 -2.04 28.46
C PRO A 264 7.09 -1.25 29.74
N GLY A 265 7.01 -1.93 30.88
CA GLY A 265 6.75 -1.29 32.17
C GLY A 265 5.29 -0.89 32.41
N THR A 266 4.36 -1.35 31.58
CA THR A 266 2.91 -1.21 31.77
C THR A 266 2.25 -2.58 31.89
N GLU A 267 1.06 -2.63 32.49
CA GLU A 267 0.24 -3.86 32.57
C GLU A 267 -0.53 -4.15 31.27
N THR A 268 -0.14 -3.53 30.16
CA THR A 268 -0.90 -3.58 28.90
C THR A 268 -0.98 -5.01 28.35
N ARG A 269 0.13 -5.75 28.41
CA ARG A 269 0.19 -7.14 27.89
C ARG A 269 -0.73 -8.06 28.65
N GLU A 270 -0.68 -8.00 29.99
CA GLU A 270 -1.50 -8.81 30.90
C GLU A 270 -3.00 -8.52 30.66
N LYS A 271 -3.36 -7.25 30.50
CA LYS A 271 -4.74 -6.81 30.22
C LYS A 271 -5.25 -7.35 28.87
N VAL A 272 -4.41 -7.36 27.83
CA VAL A 272 -4.79 -7.95 26.54
C VAL A 272 -4.99 -9.45 26.63
N VAL A 273 -4.09 -10.18 27.32
CA VAL A 273 -4.21 -11.62 27.53
C VAL A 273 -5.48 -11.96 28.31
N GLU A 274 -5.80 -11.17 29.34
CA GLU A 274 -7.03 -11.36 30.12
C GLU A 274 -8.29 -11.11 29.28
N LEU A 275 -8.30 -10.07 28.42
CA LEU A 275 -9.41 -9.80 27.48
C LEU A 275 -9.65 -10.99 26.54
N LEU A 276 -8.60 -11.54 25.96
CA LEU A 276 -8.65 -12.70 25.07
C LEU A 276 -9.22 -13.93 25.79
N GLY A 277 -8.75 -14.24 27.01
CA GLY A 277 -9.22 -15.38 27.76
C GLY A 277 -10.68 -15.23 28.26
N ARG A 278 -11.15 -14.02 28.51
CA ARG A 278 -12.56 -13.75 28.86
C ARG A 278 -13.49 -13.92 27.66
N ASP A 279 -13.04 -13.55 26.47
CA ASP A 279 -13.79 -13.67 25.24
C ASP A 279 -13.95 -15.13 24.80
N GLU A 280 -12.90 -15.96 24.95
CA GLU A 280 -12.96 -17.40 24.71
C GLU A 280 -13.98 -18.12 25.61
N ARG A 281 -14.06 -17.73 26.88
CA ARG A 281 -15.05 -18.27 27.79
C ARG A 281 -16.47 -17.93 27.40
N LYS A 282 -16.73 -16.72 26.90
CA LYS A 282 -18.07 -16.33 26.38
C LYS A 282 -18.46 -17.13 25.14
N GLY A 283 -17.54 -17.30 24.19
CA GLY A 283 -17.79 -18.11 22.99
C GLY A 283 -18.11 -19.57 23.30
N ARG A 284 -17.45 -20.17 24.31
CA ARG A 284 -17.72 -21.54 24.74
C ARG A 284 -19.08 -21.68 25.43
N ILE A 285 -19.50 -20.72 26.27
CA ILE A 285 -20.79 -20.77 26.96
C ILE A 285 -21.93 -20.63 25.92
N SER A 286 -21.81 -19.77 24.94
CA SER A 286 -22.82 -19.62 23.88
C SER A 286 -23.01 -20.88 23.01
N LEU A 287 -21.97 -21.70 22.84
CA LEU A 287 -22.07 -22.97 22.08
C LEU A 287 -22.69 -24.10 22.90
N VAL A 288 -22.66 -24.03 24.22
CA VAL A 288 -23.26 -25.03 25.15
C VAL A 288 -24.76 -24.77 25.35
N GLU A 289 -25.21 -23.52 25.22
CA GLU A 289 -26.63 -23.17 25.38
C GLU A 289 -27.48 -23.40 24.11
N VAL A 290 -26.88 -23.70 22.97
CA VAL A 290 -27.53 -23.94 21.66
C VAL A 290 -27.54 -25.46 21.30
N GLY A 291 -26.96 -26.32 22.11
CA GLY A 291 -26.99 -27.77 21.99
C GLY A 291 -27.95 -28.39 23.03
#